data_f7a1fcd888bc81144e4e52e7aab209f9
#
_entry.id   f7a1fcd888bc81144e4e52e7aab209f9
#
_cell.length_a   1.000
_cell.length_b   1.000
_cell.length_c   1.000
_cell.angle_alpha   90.00
_cell.angle_beta   90.00
_cell.angle_gamma   90.00
#
_symmetry.space_group_name_H-M   'P 1'
#
loop_
_entity.id
_entity.type
_entity.pdbx_description
1 polymer ?
#
loop_
_entity_poly.entity_id
_entity_poly.type
_entity_poly.pdbx_seq_one_letter_code
_entity_poly.pdbx_strand_id
1 'polypeptide(L)'
;MASNTVFEFRGVDNLVYAPVLEDTKDSFITGTVKWLSPVAEIGRTTENSSESHYYDNKPMIVISSVGSDELTLTVAPLDLPTYAEITGQTYDAETGSLIEGERNNKYFAIGYRTKGTDGKYRYVWRYKGQFNIPDETNSTENDGTDTTNTELKWTGVSTVYKFEKYKKSAKAIVCDERFDSVDFETFFDEVKTPDNLVGTKAKVKSPIFYPTLEKFTTDTLKVSIVTETPGAVINYSTDGSNPLTGGTVYTEPFEISGTTTVTAVAQAISGDMTMSDIVTKTYRHTIA
;
A
#
# COMPACT_ATOMS: atom_id res chain seq x y z
N MET A 1 5.89 -10.05 18.49
CA MET A 1 6.09 -8.66 18.96
C MET A 1 6.78 -7.91 17.84
N ALA A 2 6.21 -6.82 17.36
CA ALA A 2 6.91 -5.96 16.43
C ALA A 2 8.19 -5.46 17.13
N SER A 3 9.34 -5.73 16.54
CA SER A 3 10.62 -5.20 17.04
C SER A 3 10.53 -3.67 16.94
N ASN A 4 10.69 -2.97 18.07
CA ASN A 4 10.85 -1.51 18.10
C ASN A 4 12.21 -1.11 17.52
N THR A 5 12.56 -1.60 16.35
CA THR A 5 13.81 -1.25 15.68
C THR A 5 13.67 0.15 15.11
N VAL A 6 14.38 1.09 15.67
CA VAL A 6 14.50 2.45 15.13
C VAL A 6 15.39 2.36 13.89
N PHE A 7 14.93 2.88 12.76
CA PHE A 7 15.69 2.99 11.52
C PHE A 7 15.37 4.31 10.84
N GLU A 8 16.27 4.75 9.98
CA GLU A 8 16.12 5.93 9.14
C GLU A 8 16.28 5.54 7.67
N PHE A 9 15.65 6.27 6.75
CA PHE A 9 15.90 6.10 5.32
C PHE A 9 17.12 6.91 4.91
N ARG A 10 18.03 6.30 4.14
CA ARG A 10 19.29 6.92 3.70
C ARG A 10 19.60 6.71 2.23
N GLY A 11 18.66 6.30 1.44
CA GLY A 11 18.89 6.10 0.01
C GLY A 11 17.59 5.90 -0.73
N VAL A 12 17.61 6.24 -2.00
CA VAL A 12 16.54 5.99 -2.97
C VAL A 12 17.17 5.48 -4.25
N ASP A 13 16.56 4.49 -4.86
CA ASP A 13 17.00 3.92 -6.13
C ASP A 13 15.83 3.30 -6.91
N ASN A 14 16.15 2.73 -8.07
CA ASN A 14 15.23 1.98 -8.92
C ASN A 14 13.98 2.77 -9.31
N LEU A 15 14.18 4.01 -9.81
CA LEU A 15 13.10 4.86 -10.27
C LEU A 15 12.59 4.37 -11.64
N VAL A 16 11.34 3.93 -11.66
CA VAL A 16 10.65 3.39 -12.84
C VAL A 16 9.33 4.10 -13.06
N TYR A 17 8.79 4.01 -14.28
CA TYR A 17 7.49 4.55 -14.61
C TYR A 17 6.72 3.62 -15.56
N ALA A 18 5.40 3.77 -15.60
CA ALA A 18 4.54 3.08 -16.56
C ALA A 18 3.41 4.03 -16.99
N PRO A 19 3.05 4.08 -18.28
CA PRO A 19 1.89 4.85 -18.72
C PRO A 19 0.61 4.25 -18.14
N VAL A 20 -0.31 5.11 -17.71
CA VAL A 20 -1.67 4.71 -17.34
C VAL A 20 -2.50 4.73 -18.60
N LEU A 21 -2.91 3.56 -19.07
CA LEU A 21 -3.66 3.39 -20.32
C LEU A 21 -5.16 3.59 -20.09
N GLU A 22 -5.65 3.15 -18.94
CA GLU A 22 -7.05 3.28 -18.55
C GLU A 22 -7.19 3.45 -17.04
N ASP A 23 -8.04 4.37 -16.62
CA ASP A 23 -8.49 4.55 -15.24
C ASP A 23 -9.93 4.99 -15.22
N THR A 24 -10.82 4.01 -15.21
CA THR A 24 -12.28 4.15 -15.18
C THR A 24 -12.82 3.62 -13.85
N LYS A 25 -14.13 3.64 -13.66
CA LYS A 25 -14.73 2.96 -12.48
C LYS A 25 -14.69 1.44 -12.58
N ASP A 26 -14.47 0.90 -13.76
CA ASP A 26 -14.54 -0.55 -14.02
C ASP A 26 -13.15 -1.18 -14.17
N SER A 27 -12.12 -0.38 -14.52
CA SER A 27 -10.76 -0.89 -14.75
C SER A 27 -9.66 0.12 -14.46
N PHE A 28 -8.49 -0.39 -14.06
CA PHE A 28 -7.22 0.33 -13.96
C PHE A 28 -6.16 -0.47 -14.72
N ILE A 29 -5.72 0.04 -15.87
CA ILE A 29 -4.77 -0.64 -16.76
C ILE A 29 -3.54 0.25 -16.94
N THR A 30 -2.37 -0.33 -16.78
CA THR A 30 -1.07 0.30 -17.00
C THR A 30 -0.33 -0.38 -18.15
N GLY A 31 0.52 0.36 -18.82
CA GLY A 31 1.43 -0.21 -19.80
C GLY A 31 2.67 -0.83 -19.18
N THR A 32 3.63 -1.18 -20.04
CA THR A 32 4.90 -1.77 -19.62
C THR A 32 5.68 -0.82 -18.74
N VAL A 33 6.27 -1.37 -17.67
CA VAL A 33 7.18 -0.64 -16.79
C VAL A 33 8.47 -0.35 -17.54
N LYS A 34 8.95 0.87 -17.42
CA LYS A 34 10.21 1.36 -17.98
C LYS A 34 11.06 1.99 -16.90
N TRP A 35 12.35 1.86 -17.03
CA TRP A 35 13.30 2.60 -16.19
C TRP A 35 13.29 4.09 -16.61
N LEU A 36 13.28 5.00 -15.61
CA LEU A 36 13.25 6.43 -15.90
C LEU A 36 14.66 7.01 -16.00
N SER A 37 15.39 7.01 -14.91
CA SER A 37 16.75 7.57 -14.82
C SER A 37 17.37 7.20 -13.46
N PRO A 38 18.72 7.29 -13.30
CA PRO A 38 19.32 7.31 -11.97
C PRO A 38 18.76 8.48 -11.18
N VAL A 39 18.37 8.21 -9.93
CA VAL A 39 17.77 9.20 -9.04
C VAL A 39 18.70 9.57 -7.90
N ALA A 40 18.88 10.87 -7.68
CA ALA A 40 19.64 11.41 -6.56
C ALA A 40 18.74 11.67 -5.34
N GLU A 41 17.53 12.19 -5.57
CA GLU A 41 16.60 12.56 -4.50
C GLU A 41 15.14 12.43 -4.96
N ILE A 42 14.26 12.04 -4.05
CA ILE A 42 12.81 12.10 -4.21
C ILE A 42 12.21 12.81 -3.01
N GLY A 43 11.66 13.99 -3.24
CA GLY A 43 10.85 14.72 -2.29
C GLY A 43 9.36 14.44 -2.51
N ARG A 44 8.56 14.43 -1.45
CA ARG A 44 7.10 14.34 -1.54
C ARG A 44 6.42 15.38 -0.67
N THR A 45 5.51 16.13 -1.26
CA THR A 45 4.58 17.01 -0.56
C THR A 45 3.15 16.54 -0.84
N THR A 46 2.31 16.50 0.20
CA THR A 46 0.88 16.19 0.06
C THR A 46 0.09 17.42 0.43
N GLU A 47 -0.80 17.83 -0.44
CA GLU A 47 -1.73 18.91 -0.18
C GLU A 47 -2.77 18.47 0.87
N ASN A 48 -2.79 19.16 2.00
CA ASN A 48 -3.73 18.89 3.08
C ASN A 48 -4.45 20.20 3.45
N SER A 49 -5.76 20.14 3.56
CA SER A 49 -6.54 21.23 4.12
C SER A 49 -7.35 20.73 5.31
N SER A 50 -7.49 21.60 6.33
CA SER A 50 -8.29 21.32 7.52
C SER A 50 -9.03 22.58 7.90
N GLU A 51 -10.35 22.49 8.01
CA GLU A 51 -11.22 23.60 8.40
C GLU A 51 -12.02 23.23 9.64
N SER A 52 -12.00 24.13 10.64
CA SER A 52 -12.75 23.95 11.89
C SER A 52 -14.04 24.75 11.85
N HIS A 53 -15.17 24.09 12.04
CA HIS A 53 -16.48 24.73 12.17
C HIS A 53 -16.83 24.91 13.63
N TYR A 54 -17.23 26.13 13.97
CA TYR A 54 -17.52 26.53 15.34
C TYR A 54 -19.04 26.58 15.59
N TYR A 55 -19.45 25.98 16.71
CA TYR A 55 -20.81 26.09 17.26
C TYR A 55 -20.66 26.45 18.74
N ASP A 56 -21.54 27.33 19.22
CA ASP A 56 -21.50 27.86 20.60
C ASP A 56 -20.12 28.37 21.04
N ASN A 57 -19.42 29.07 20.12
CA ASN A 57 -18.06 29.60 20.32
C ASN A 57 -16.99 28.53 20.60
N LYS A 58 -17.24 27.27 20.23
CA LYS A 58 -16.27 26.13 20.35
C LYS A 58 -16.12 25.41 19.02
N PRO A 59 -14.89 24.96 18.67
CA PRO A 59 -14.72 24.11 17.51
C PRO A 59 -15.37 22.74 17.79
N MET A 60 -16.41 22.39 17.04
CA MET A 60 -17.15 21.13 17.22
C MET A 60 -16.92 20.14 16.07
N ILE A 61 -16.62 20.64 14.87
CA ILE A 61 -16.42 19.80 13.69
C ILE A 61 -15.12 20.24 13.01
N VAL A 62 -14.26 19.28 12.69
CA VAL A 62 -13.08 19.51 11.85
C VAL A 62 -13.26 18.72 10.56
N ILE A 63 -13.32 19.42 9.43
CA ILE A 63 -13.35 18.81 8.10
C ILE A 63 -11.94 18.85 7.55
N SER A 64 -11.39 17.69 7.26
CA SER A 64 -10.07 17.57 6.62
C SER A 64 -10.19 16.94 5.25
N SER A 65 -9.45 17.45 4.28
CA SER A 65 -9.34 16.88 2.95
C SER A 65 -7.88 16.72 2.57
N VAL A 66 -7.61 15.68 1.78
CA VAL A 66 -6.28 15.38 1.24
C VAL A 66 -6.36 15.58 -0.28
N GLY A 67 -5.63 16.56 -0.78
CA GLY A 67 -5.54 16.90 -2.20
C GLY A 67 -4.54 16.04 -2.98
N SER A 68 -3.85 16.64 -3.95
CA SER A 68 -2.83 15.99 -4.77
C SER A 68 -1.53 15.70 -3.98
N ASP A 69 -0.75 14.77 -4.50
CA ASP A 69 0.63 14.56 -4.07
C ASP A 69 1.56 15.18 -5.13
N GLU A 70 2.51 15.99 -4.72
CA GLU A 70 3.59 16.46 -5.58
C GLU A 70 4.88 15.73 -5.21
N LEU A 71 5.52 15.13 -6.23
CA LEU A 71 6.84 14.54 -6.13
C LEU A 71 7.82 15.43 -6.89
N THR A 72 8.90 15.80 -6.21
CA THR A 72 10.08 16.42 -6.81
C THR A 72 11.16 15.35 -6.93
N LEU A 73 11.61 15.09 -8.15
CA LEU A 73 12.55 14.04 -8.50
C LEU A 73 13.83 14.69 -9.04
N THR A 74 14.93 14.58 -8.32
CA THR A 74 16.24 14.99 -8.82
C THR A 74 16.90 13.79 -9.50
N VAL A 75 17.04 13.84 -10.82
CA VAL A 75 17.49 12.72 -11.66
C VAL A 75 18.68 13.12 -12.55
N ALA A 76 19.43 12.13 -13.03
CA ALA A 76 20.37 12.36 -14.11
C ALA A 76 19.63 12.81 -15.39
N PRO A 77 20.30 13.54 -16.31
CA PRO A 77 19.68 13.96 -17.57
C PRO A 77 19.00 12.80 -18.31
N LEU A 78 17.83 13.08 -18.86
CA LEU A 78 17.02 12.11 -19.61
C LEU A 78 17.44 12.08 -21.09
N ASP A 79 17.28 10.91 -21.71
CA ASP A 79 17.31 10.83 -23.15
C ASP A 79 16.05 11.49 -23.78
N LEU A 80 16.18 11.97 -25.00
CA LEU A 80 15.09 12.70 -25.69
C LEU A 80 13.82 11.87 -25.88
N PRO A 81 13.87 10.55 -26.21
CA PRO A 81 12.68 9.72 -26.30
C PRO A 81 11.91 9.63 -24.99
N THR A 82 12.61 9.38 -23.87
CA THR A 82 12.01 9.33 -22.52
C THR A 82 11.46 10.69 -22.10
N TYR A 83 12.21 11.75 -22.34
CA TYR A 83 11.76 13.12 -22.09
C TYR A 83 10.47 13.45 -22.85
N ALA A 84 10.43 13.15 -24.16
CA ALA A 84 9.25 13.37 -24.99
C ALA A 84 8.03 12.57 -24.48
N GLU A 85 8.25 11.30 -24.10
CA GLU A 85 7.16 10.45 -23.63
C GLU A 85 6.52 11.00 -22.36
N ILE A 86 7.34 11.35 -21.35
CA ILE A 86 6.82 11.80 -20.05
C ILE A 86 6.27 13.22 -20.08
N THR A 87 6.83 14.10 -20.91
CA THR A 87 6.36 15.49 -21.05
C THR A 87 5.25 15.65 -22.06
N GLY A 88 4.96 14.61 -22.83
CA GLY A 88 3.93 14.63 -23.89
C GLY A 88 4.35 15.42 -25.14
N GLN A 89 5.65 15.62 -25.34
CA GLN A 89 6.23 16.22 -26.55
C GLN A 89 6.36 15.18 -27.68
N THR A 90 6.73 15.63 -28.87
CA THR A 90 6.91 14.75 -30.03
C THR A 90 8.38 14.45 -30.23
N TYR A 91 8.73 13.17 -30.28
CA TYR A 91 10.06 12.71 -30.67
C TYR A 91 10.01 12.15 -32.12
N ASP A 92 10.85 12.69 -32.98
CA ASP A 92 11.04 12.17 -34.33
C ASP A 92 12.24 11.20 -34.35
N ALA A 93 11.95 9.91 -34.45
CA ALA A 93 12.96 8.87 -34.47
C ALA A 93 13.81 8.84 -35.74
N GLU A 94 13.37 9.44 -36.83
CA GLU A 94 14.11 9.48 -38.11
C GLU A 94 15.26 10.51 -38.01
N THR A 95 14.98 11.66 -37.41
CA THR A 95 15.97 12.73 -37.27
C THR A 95 16.62 12.80 -35.91
N GLY A 96 16.12 12.05 -34.92
CA GLY A 96 16.55 12.12 -33.55
C GLY A 96 16.18 13.42 -32.83
N SER A 97 15.18 14.14 -33.36
CA SER A 97 14.83 15.48 -32.87
C SER A 97 13.65 15.46 -31.92
N LEU A 98 13.71 16.33 -30.90
CA LEU A 98 12.58 16.66 -30.04
C LEU A 98 11.87 17.89 -30.62
N ILE A 99 10.56 17.78 -30.83
CA ILE A 99 9.73 18.87 -31.32
C ILE A 99 8.84 19.33 -30.16
N GLU A 100 9.11 20.51 -29.67
CA GLU A 100 8.33 21.17 -28.63
C GLU A 100 7.14 21.89 -29.23
N GLY A 101 5.95 21.56 -28.75
CA GLY A 101 4.71 22.11 -29.25
C GLY A 101 3.52 21.77 -28.37
N GLU A 102 2.39 21.45 -28.98
CA GLU A 102 1.19 21.04 -28.30
C GLU A 102 1.42 19.70 -27.58
N ARG A 103 1.14 19.65 -26.26
CA ARG A 103 1.39 18.48 -25.43
C ARG A 103 0.25 17.46 -25.51
N ASN A 104 0.61 16.21 -25.66
CA ASN A 104 -0.28 15.10 -25.42
C ASN A 104 -0.15 14.64 -23.96
N ASN A 105 -0.95 15.23 -23.08
CA ASN A 105 -0.91 14.93 -21.65
C ASN A 105 -1.33 13.49 -21.36
N LYS A 106 -0.41 12.71 -20.82
CA LYS A 106 -0.64 11.33 -20.38
C LYS A 106 -0.47 11.22 -18.88
N TYR A 107 -1.13 10.23 -18.30
CA TYR A 107 -0.90 9.86 -16.90
C TYR A 107 0.13 8.74 -16.83
N PHE A 108 0.92 8.78 -15.76
CA PHE A 108 1.96 7.79 -15.48
C PHE A 108 1.87 7.34 -14.03
N ALA A 109 2.11 6.05 -13.82
CA ALA A 109 2.46 5.52 -12.52
C ALA A 109 3.98 5.63 -12.33
N ILE A 110 4.43 5.87 -11.08
CA ILE A 110 5.85 5.93 -10.71
C ILE A 110 6.14 4.90 -9.63
N GLY A 111 7.21 4.13 -9.83
CA GLY A 111 7.73 3.18 -8.86
C GLY A 111 9.15 3.56 -8.42
N TYR A 112 9.44 3.36 -7.14
CA TYR A 112 10.78 3.53 -6.58
C TYR A 112 10.91 2.77 -5.26
N ARG A 113 12.14 2.60 -4.78
CA ARG A 113 12.38 2.06 -3.44
C ARG A 113 13.32 2.94 -2.63
N THR A 114 13.15 2.88 -1.31
CA THR A 114 14.00 3.59 -0.35
C THR A 114 14.69 2.60 0.56
N LYS A 115 15.99 2.81 0.83
CA LYS A 115 16.80 1.95 1.69
C LYS A 115 16.86 2.49 3.11
N GLY A 116 16.62 1.63 4.09
CA GLY A 116 16.83 1.94 5.50
C GLY A 116 18.27 1.73 5.97
N THR A 117 18.61 2.32 7.11
CA THR A 117 19.91 2.12 7.78
C THR A 117 20.12 0.68 8.24
N ASP A 118 19.05 -0.09 8.39
CA ASP A 118 19.04 -1.52 8.70
C ASP A 118 19.26 -2.43 7.46
N GLY A 119 19.49 -1.83 6.28
CA GLY A 119 19.70 -2.53 5.03
C GLY A 119 18.42 -3.00 4.31
N LYS A 120 17.25 -2.85 4.93
CA LYS A 120 15.95 -3.22 4.36
C LYS A 120 15.39 -2.12 3.48
N TYR A 121 14.58 -2.52 2.48
CA TYR A 121 13.98 -1.61 1.54
C TYR A 121 12.48 -1.42 1.78
N ARG A 122 12.00 -0.26 1.37
CA ARG A 122 10.58 0.05 1.21
C ARG A 122 10.31 0.35 -0.25
N TYR A 123 9.35 -0.35 -0.83
CA TYR A 123 8.94 -0.28 -2.23
C TYR A 123 7.66 0.51 -2.35
N VAL A 124 7.59 1.37 -3.34
CA VAL A 124 6.46 2.29 -3.54
C VAL A 124 6.03 2.25 -5.00
N TRP A 125 4.72 2.14 -5.24
CA TRP A 125 4.08 2.52 -6.50
C TRP A 125 3.10 3.65 -6.23
N ARG A 126 3.16 4.70 -7.04
CA ARG A 126 2.17 5.77 -7.10
C ARG A 126 1.45 5.67 -8.43
N TYR A 127 0.11 5.60 -8.39
CA TYR A 127 -0.66 5.05 -9.48
C TYR A 127 -0.92 6.00 -10.64
N LYS A 128 -1.21 7.26 -10.35
CA LYS A 128 -1.70 8.17 -11.39
C LYS A 128 -1.24 9.60 -11.15
N GLY A 129 -0.49 10.13 -12.07
CA GLY A 129 -0.07 11.52 -12.07
C GLY A 129 0.53 11.93 -13.39
N GLN A 130 0.87 13.19 -13.50
CA GLN A 130 1.44 13.79 -14.71
C GLN A 130 2.77 14.44 -14.38
N PHE A 131 3.71 14.33 -15.32
CA PHE A 131 4.95 15.09 -15.27
C PHE A 131 4.74 16.50 -15.81
N ASN A 132 5.35 17.47 -15.15
CA ASN A 132 5.52 18.81 -15.71
C ASN A 132 6.70 18.82 -16.67
N ILE A 133 6.75 19.83 -17.55
CA ILE A 133 7.99 20.14 -18.29
C ILE A 133 8.99 20.67 -17.24
N PRO A 134 10.18 20.07 -17.13
CA PRO A 134 11.19 20.57 -16.21
C PRO A 134 11.73 21.94 -16.64
N ASP A 135 12.13 22.73 -15.66
CA ASP A 135 12.91 23.93 -15.93
C ASP A 135 14.33 23.53 -16.34
N GLU A 136 14.88 24.14 -17.37
CA GLU A 136 16.22 23.88 -17.85
C GLU A 136 17.15 25.03 -17.51
N THR A 137 18.32 24.69 -17.02
CA THR A 137 19.43 25.64 -16.78
C THR A 137 20.70 25.10 -17.42
N ASN A 138 21.20 25.82 -18.39
CA ASN A 138 22.43 25.47 -19.07
C ASN A 138 23.53 26.45 -18.62
N SER A 139 24.67 25.93 -18.15
CA SER A 139 25.84 26.71 -17.73
C SER A 139 27.02 26.46 -18.66
N THR A 140 27.89 27.46 -18.79
CA THR A 140 29.17 27.30 -19.49
C THR A 140 30.07 26.35 -18.71
N GLU A 141 30.80 25.48 -19.42
CA GLU A 141 31.86 24.67 -18.83
C GLU A 141 32.93 25.56 -18.12
N ASN A 142 33.30 25.16 -16.93
CA ASN A 142 34.35 25.77 -16.13
C ASN A 142 35.39 24.71 -15.75
N ASP A 143 36.46 25.10 -15.05
CA ASP A 143 37.51 24.19 -14.58
C ASP A 143 37.04 23.23 -13.47
N GLY A 144 35.77 23.30 -13.06
CA GLY A 144 35.14 22.43 -12.07
C GLY A 144 34.51 21.16 -12.69
N THR A 145 34.11 20.23 -11.81
CA THR A 145 33.40 18.98 -12.18
C THR A 145 31.90 19.11 -11.95
N ASP A 146 31.35 20.31 -11.99
CA ASP A 146 29.96 20.56 -11.71
C ASP A 146 29.06 19.97 -12.83
N THR A 147 28.15 19.09 -12.44
CA THR A 147 27.17 18.47 -13.34
C THR A 147 25.77 19.00 -13.04
N THR A 148 24.98 19.16 -14.09
CA THR A 148 23.59 19.61 -13.94
C THR A 148 22.67 18.38 -13.85
N ASN A 149 21.90 18.29 -12.78
CA ASN A 149 20.82 17.32 -12.63
C ASN A 149 19.52 17.91 -13.21
N THR A 150 18.61 17.03 -13.62
CA THR A 150 17.26 17.43 -14.05
C THR A 150 16.30 17.31 -12.87
N GLU A 151 15.56 18.38 -12.58
CA GLU A 151 14.47 18.35 -11.60
C GLU A 151 13.14 18.12 -12.32
N LEU A 152 12.54 16.97 -12.07
CA LEU A 152 11.19 16.61 -12.55
C LEU A 152 10.16 16.80 -11.45
N LYS A 153 9.03 17.37 -11.80
CA LYS A 153 7.85 17.41 -10.92
C LYS A 153 6.79 16.47 -11.45
N TRP A 154 6.24 15.66 -10.56
CA TRP A 154 5.14 14.76 -10.88
C TRP A 154 4.00 15.03 -9.90
N THR A 155 2.83 15.38 -10.45
CA THR A 155 1.63 15.66 -9.65
C THR A 155 0.68 14.49 -9.72
N GLY A 156 0.45 13.86 -8.57
CA GLY A 156 -0.33 12.64 -8.42
C GLY A 156 -1.69 12.85 -7.82
N VAL A 157 -2.65 12.08 -8.30
CA VAL A 157 -4.04 12.06 -7.84
C VAL A 157 -4.49 10.64 -7.52
N SER A 158 -5.63 10.50 -6.84
CA SER A 158 -6.24 9.19 -6.63
C SER A 158 -6.76 8.59 -7.94
N THR A 159 -6.77 7.26 -8.03
CA THR A 159 -7.42 6.55 -9.13
C THR A 159 -8.93 6.77 -9.10
N VAL A 160 -9.58 6.70 -10.26
CA VAL A 160 -11.05 6.63 -10.37
C VAL A 160 -11.51 5.21 -10.00
N TYR A 161 -10.73 4.22 -10.42
CA TYR A 161 -10.95 2.82 -10.10
C TYR A 161 -10.90 2.58 -8.59
N LYS A 162 -11.84 1.78 -8.10
CA LYS A 162 -11.86 1.30 -6.72
C LYS A 162 -11.38 -0.14 -6.69
N PHE A 163 -10.18 -0.34 -6.18
CA PHE A 163 -9.57 -1.66 -6.10
C PHE A 163 -10.49 -2.67 -5.39
N GLU A 164 -10.69 -3.82 -6.02
CA GLU A 164 -11.64 -4.86 -5.63
C GLU A 164 -11.44 -5.33 -4.18
N LYS A 165 -10.18 -5.51 -3.79
CA LYS A 165 -9.80 -6.01 -2.46
C LYS A 165 -10.26 -5.12 -1.30
N TYR A 166 -10.24 -3.80 -1.48
CA TYR A 166 -10.55 -2.82 -0.42
C TYR A 166 -11.76 -1.95 -0.72
N LYS A 167 -12.33 -2.05 -1.94
CA LYS A 167 -13.47 -1.24 -2.42
C LYS A 167 -13.21 0.28 -2.34
N LYS A 168 -11.94 0.68 -2.48
CA LYS A 168 -11.50 2.07 -2.40
C LYS A 168 -10.53 2.42 -3.52
N SER A 169 -10.61 3.68 -3.98
CA SER A 169 -9.56 4.28 -4.80
C SER A 169 -8.29 4.49 -3.97
N ALA A 170 -7.15 4.55 -4.63
CA ALA A 170 -5.87 4.76 -3.96
C ALA A 170 -4.96 5.67 -4.77
N LYS A 171 -4.03 6.34 -4.09
CA LYS A 171 -2.95 7.11 -4.71
C LYS A 171 -1.68 6.29 -4.88
N ALA A 172 -1.45 5.35 -3.96
CA ALA A 172 -0.22 4.58 -3.90
C ALA A 172 -0.40 3.27 -3.16
N ILE A 173 0.54 2.35 -3.39
CA ILE A 173 0.82 1.21 -2.51
C ILE A 173 2.26 1.31 -2.01
N VAL A 174 2.46 0.94 -0.75
CA VAL A 174 3.76 0.93 -0.10
C VAL A 174 3.95 -0.43 0.57
N CYS A 175 5.01 -1.12 0.19
CA CYS A 175 5.39 -2.41 0.76
C CYS A 175 6.78 -2.30 1.41
N ASP A 176 6.98 -3.02 2.50
CA ASP A 176 8.19 -2.90 3.31
C ASP A 176 8.74 -4.31 3.59
N GLU A 177 10.01 -4.55 3.25
CA GLU A 177 10.70 -5.83 3.46
C GLU A 177 10.72 -6.28 4.93
N ARG A 178 10.53 -5.35 5.87
CA ARG A 178 10.47 -5.68 7.30
C ARG A 178 9.31 -6.58 7.65
N PHE A 179 8.28 -6.58 6.83
CA PHE A 179 7.09 -7.44 7.00
C PHE A 179 7.15 -8.73 6.18
N ASP A 180 8.14 -8.84 5.25
CA ASP A 180 8.45 -10.05 4.47
C ASP A 180 7.18 -10.78 3.97
N SER A 181 6.29 -10.03 3.33
CA SER A 181 4.95 -10.51 3.01
C SER A 181 4.64 -10.52 1.50
N VAL A 182 5.57 -10.06 0.66
CA VAL A 182 5.44 -9.97 -0.80
C VAL A 182 6.71 -10.42 -1.50
N ASP A 183 6.59 -10.82 -2.76
CA ASP A 183 7.74 -11.02 -3.63
C ASP A 183 8.26 -9.66 -4.10
N PHE A 184 9.44 -9.29 -3.62
CA PHE A 184 10.10 -8.04 -3.96
C PHE A 184 10.99 -8.13 -5.20
N GLU A 185 11.35 -9.33 -5.67
CA GLU A 185 12.17 -9.52 -6.86
C GLU A 185 11.42 -9.07 -8.11
N THR A 186 10.12 -9.37 -8.18
CA THR A 186 9.23 -9.02 -9.31
C THR A 186 8.39 -7.76 -9.07
N PHE A 187 8.71 -6.98 -8.02
CA PHE A 187 7.86 -5.86 -7.62
C PHE A 187 7.75 -4.75 -8.69
N PHE A 188 8.79 -4.56 -9.49
CA PHE A 188 8.84 -3.55 -10.55
C PHE A 188 8.66 -4.12 -11.96
N ASP A 189 8.33 -5.39 -12.11
CA ASP A 189 8.02 -5.97 -13.44
C ASP A 189 6.67 -5.48 -13.99
N GLU A 190 5.77 -5.16 -13.07
CA GLU A 190 4.46 -4.56 -13.36
C GLU A 190 4.05 -3.59 -12.24
N VAL A 191 3.10 -2.70 -12.52
CA VAL A 191 2.54 -1.83 -11.47
C VAL A 191 1.76 -2.67 -10.47
N LYS A 192 2.31 -2.82 -9.27
CA LYS A 192 1.63 -3.55 -8.19
C LYS A 192 0.49 -2.74 -7.62
N THR A 193 -0.66 -3.37 -7.55
CA THR A 193 -1.91 -2.80 -7.04
C THR A 193 -2.44 -3.66 -5.89
N PRO A 194 -3.40 -3.19 -5.10
CA PRO A 194 -4.04 -4.04 -4.09
C PRO A 194 -4.62 -5.34 -4.64
N ASP A 195 -5.03 -5.36 -5.91
CA ASP A 195 -5.72 -6.50 -6.52
C ASP A 195 -4.75 -7.55 -7.08
N ASN A 196 -3.56 -7.14 -7.60
CA ASN A 196 -2.56 -8.05 -8.14
C ASN A 196 -1.39 -8.35 -7.19
N LEU A 197 -1.33 -7.66 -6.03
CA LEU A 197 -0.30 -7.93 -5.03
C LEU A 197 -0.62 -9.20 -4.27
N VAL A 198 0.17 -10.24 -4.51
CA VAL A 198 0.04 -11.54 -3.85
C VAL A 198 1.07 -11.66 -2.73
N GLY A 199 0.60 -12.05 -1.55
CA GLY A 199 1.51 -12.35 -0.44
C GLY A 199 2.26 -13.66 -0.67
N THR A 200 3.55 -13.70 -0.37
CA THR A 200 4.39 -14.91 -0.48
C THR A 200 4.25 -15.84 0.70
N LYS A 201 3.85 -15.32 1.86
CA LYS A 201 3.68 -16.13 3.06
C LYS A 201 2.40 -16.96 3.01
N ALA A 202 2.54 -18.24 3.31
CA ALA A 202 1.38 -19.10 3.54
C ALA A 202 0.50 -18.52 4.65
N LYS A 203 -0.80 -18.70 4.54
CA LYS A 203 -1.77 -18.21 5.52
C LYS A 203 -2.04 -19.29 6.56
N VAL A 204 -2.05 -18.90 7.83
CA VAL A 204 -2.50 -19.77 8.92
C VAL A 204 -3.96 -20.15 8.66
N LYS A 205 -4.30 -21.42 8.84
CA LYS A 205 -5.67 -21.92 8.69
C LYS A 205 -6.59 -21.29 9.73
N SER A 206 -7.77 -20.86 9.27
CA SER A 206 -8.74 -20.22 10.14
C SER A 206 -9.19 -21.13 11.28
N PRO A 207 -9.45 -20.56 12.47
CA PRO A 207 -9.98 -21.32 13.60
C PRO A 207 -11.31 -21.99 13.26
N ILE A 208 -11.51 -23.20 13.78
CA ILE A 208 -12.72 -24.00 13.69
C ILE A 208 -13.30 -24.12 15.10
N PHE A 209 -14.58 -23.86 15.24
CA PHE A 209 -15.28 -23.94 16.52
C PHE A 209 -16.03 -25.27 16.68
N TYR A 210 -15.90 -25.87 17.85
CA TYR A 210 -16.69 -27.06 18.27
C TYR A 210 -17.43 -26.75 19.56
N PRO A 211 -18.70 -27.27 19.69
CA PRO A 211 -19.43 -27.99 18.68
C PRO A 211 -19.86 -27.12 17.49
N THR A 212 -20.16 -27.76 16.36
CA THR A 212 -20.59 -27.05 15.12
C THR A 212 -22.05 -26.57 15.17
N LEU A 213 -22.82 -26.97 16.20
CA LEU A 213 -24.20 -26.53 16.37
C LEU A 213 -24.32 -25.01 16.58
N GLU A 214 -25.47 -24.46 16.22
CA GLU A 214 -25.77 -23.02 16.38
C GLU A 214 -26.68 -22.74 17.58
N LYS A 215 -27.37 -23.76 18.10
CA LYS A 215 -28.32 -23.63 19.20
C LYS A 215 -28.07 -24.70 20.25
N PHE A 216 -28.26 -24.35 21.52
CA PHE A 216 -28.18 -25.29 22.63
C PHE A 216 -29.24 -24.96 23.68
N THR A 217 -29.67 -26.01 24.45
CA THR A 217 -30.71 -25.91 25.47
C THR A 217 -30.22 -26.30 26.86
N THR A 218 -28.96 -26.70 26.99
CA THR A 218 -28.32 -27.02 28.27
C THR A 218 -27.95 -25.77 29.00
N ASP A 219 -27.82 -25.80 30.32
CA ASP A 219 -27.43 -24.65 31.17
C ASP A 219 -26.09 -24.06 30.73
N THR A 220 -25.16 -24.91 30.30
CA THR A 220 -23.86 -24.49 29.75
C THR A 220 -23.53 -25.28 28.47
N LEU A 221 -22.70 -24.68 27.63
CA LEU A 221 -22.12 -25.32 26.46
C LEU A 221 -20.61 -25.15 26.49
N LYS A 222 -19.87 -26.26 26.41
CA LYS A 222 -18.42 -26.24 26.33
C LYS A 222 -17.96 -25.99 24.88
N VAL A 223 -17.20 -24.91 24.66
CA VAL A 223 -16.69 -24.51 23.34
C VAL A 223 -15.20 -24.78 23.27
N SER A 224 -14.77 -25.44 22.19
CA SER A 224 -13.35 -25.61 21.84
C SER A 224 -13.04 -24.95 20.51
N ILE A 225 -11.83 -24.43 20.38
CA ILE A 225 -11.34 -23.78 19.18
C ILE A 225 -10.06 -24.49 18.72
N VAL A 226 -10.01 -24.89 17.47
CA VAL A 226 -8.82 -25.55 16.89
C VAL A 226 -8.43 -24.90 15.59
N THR A 227 -7.16 -25.05 15.18
CA THR A 227 -6.70 -24.71 13.84
C THR A 227 -5.87 -25.86 13.28
N GLU A 228 -5.95 -26.07 11.98
CA GLU A 228 -5.16 -27.10 11.28
C GLU A 228 -3.66 -26.72 11.13
N THR A 229 -3.29 -25.47 11.46
CA THR A 229 -1.89 -25.04 11.41
C THR A 229 -1.18 -25.41 12.71
N PRO A 230 -0.21 -26.34 12.68
CA PRO A 230 0.49 -26.75 13.88
C PRO A 230 1.25 -25.59 14.52
N GLY A 231 1.18 -25.47 15.85
CA GLY A 231 1.90 -24.45 16.62
C GLY A 231 1.37 -23.03 16.49
N ALA A 232 0.24 -22.82 15.80
CA ALA A 232 -0.39 -21.51 15.78
C ALA A 232 -1.07 -21.16 17.10
N VAL A 233 -0.95 -19.91 17.53
CA VAL A 233 -1.65 -19.37 18.70
C VAL A 233 -3.00 -18.82 18.26
N ILE A 234 -4.06 -19.17 18.98
CA ILE A 234 -5.40 -18.67 18.73
C ILE A 234 -5.72 -17.60 19.78
N ASN A 235 -6.15 -16.42 19.31
CA ASN A 235 -6.76 -15.40 20.15
C ASN A 235 -8.26 -15.37 19.91
N TYR A 236 -9.05 -15.22 20.96
CA TYR A 236 -10.51 -15.19 20.85
C TYR A 236 -11.15 -14.15 21.76
N SER A 237 -12.37 -13.75 21.42
CA SER A 237 -13.29 -12.97 22.28
C SER A 237 -14.65 -13.67 22.35
N THR A 238 -15.44 -13.39 23.39
CA THR A 238 -16.77 -13.98 23.62
C THR A 238 -17.90 -12.95 23.50
N ASP A 239 -17.55 -11.72 23.17
CA ASP A 239 -18.50 -10.59 23.01
C ASP A 239 -18.62 -10.11 21.54
N GLY A 240 -17.95 -10.80 20.60
CA GLY A 240 -17.89 -10.44 19.20
C GLY A 240 -16.89 -9.32 18.88
N SER A 241 -16.13 -8.84 19.85
CA SER A 241 -15.07 -7.85 19.63
C SER A 241 -13.91 -8.41 18.81
N ASN A 242 -13.05 -7.51 18.30
CA ASN A 242 -11.89 -7.93 17.53
C ASN A 242 -10.85 -8.65 18.42
N PRO A 243 -10.57 -9.95 18.18
CA PRO A 243 -9.65 -10.72 19.02
C PRO A 243 -8.19 -10.27 18.95
N LEU A 244 -7.81 -9.41 18.02
CA LEU A 244 -6.45 -8.87 17.91
C LEU A 244 -6.19 -7.72 18.89
N THR A 245 -7.23 -6.97 19.29
CA THR A 245 -7.08 -5.77 20.13
C THR A 245 -7.51 -5.99 21.58
N GLY A 246 -8.39 -6.96 21.85
CA GLY A 246 -8.96 -7.22 23.18
C GLY A 246 -9.16 -8.69 23.48
N GLY A 247 -8.68 -9.59 22.62
CA GLY A 247 -8.89 -11.02 22.78
C GLY A 247 -7.98 -11.67 23.80
N THR A 248 -8.41 -12.85 24.27
CA THR A 248 -7.65 -13.73 25.17
C THR A 248 -7.00 -14.84 24.36
N VAL A 249 -5.80 -15.27 24.76
CA VAL A 249 -5.15 -16.44 24.17
C VAL A 249 -5.92 -17.70 24.55
N TYR A 250 -6.30 -18.49 23.54
CA TYR A 250 -6.97 -19.76 23.76
C TYR A 250 -5.97 -20.83 24.22
N THR A 251 -6.18 -21.38 25.41
CA THR A 251 -5.34 -22.44 25.98
C THR A 251 -6.14 -23.73 26.19
N GLU A 252 -7.42 -23.63 26.55
CA GLU A 252 -8.29 -24.76 26.85
C GLU A 252 -9.76 -24.44 26.52
N PRO A 253 -10.62 -25.47 26.36
CA PRO A 253 -12.05 -25.27 26.13
C PRO A 253 -12.73 -24.55 27.30
N PHE A 254 -13.58 -23.55 26.96
CA PHE A 254 -14.32 -22.71 27.91
C PHE A 254 -15.82 -22.94 27.83
N GLU A 255 -16.55 -22.57 28.89
CA GLU A 255 -18.00 -22.71 28.96
C GLU A 255 -18.71 -21.38 28.70
N ILE A 256 -19.85 -21.47 28.03
CA ILE A 256 -20.77 -20.37 27.83
C ILE A 256 -22.14 -20.75 28.38
N SER A 257 -22.84 -19.82 29.06
CA SER A 257 -24.15 -20.08 29.71
C SER A 257 -25.32 -19.34 29.06
N GLY A 258 -25.08 -18.59 27.99
CA GLY A 258 -26.11 -17.83 27.29
C GLY A 258 -25.79 -17.66 25.81
N THR A 259 -26.64 -16.93 25.08
CA THR A 259 -26.34 -16.58 23.69
C THR A 259 -25.05 -15.80 23.61
N THR A 260 -24.03 -16.38 22.98
CA THR A 260 -22.65 -15.84 22.94
C THR A 260 -22.13 -15.81 21.51
N THR A 261 -21.51 -14.68 21.14
CA THR A 261 -20.79 -14.54 19.87
C THR A 261 -19.30 -14.68 20.12
N VAL A 262 -18.72 -15.77 19.61
CA VAL A 262 -17.29 -16.05 19.72
C VAL A 262 -16.62 -15.64 18.41
N THR A 263 -15.60 -14.81 18.53
CA THR A 263 -14.74 -14.39 17.39
C THR A 263 -13.32 -14.85 17.65
N ALA A 264 -12.67 -15.44 16.67
CA ALA A 264 -11.31 -15.95 16.83
C ALA A 264 -10.43 -15.73 15.59
N VAL A 265 -9.12 -15.66 15.83
CA VAL A 265 -8.07 -15.55 14.82
C VAL A 265 -6.87 -16.42 15.25
N ALA A 266 -6.20 -17.04 14.30
CA ALA A 266 -4.99 -17.82 14.53
C ALA A 266 -3.76 -17.12 13.95
N GLN A 267 -2.63 -17.16 14.68
CA GLN A 267 -1.36 -16.55 14.30
C GLN A 267 -0.22 -17.56 14.45
N ALA A 268 0.72 -17.59 13.50
CA ALA A 268 1.94 -18.38 13.65
C ALA A 268 2.95 -17.65 14.57
N ILE A 269 3.60 -18.39 15.46
CA ILE A 269 4.62 -17.83 16.37
C ILE A 269 5.89 -17.47 15.61
N SER A 270 6.25 -18.24 14.59
CA SER A 270 7.49 -18.11 13.80
C SER A 270 7.53 -16.88 12.91
N GLY A 271 6.38 -16.26 12.63
CA GLY A 271 6.29 -15.15 11.67
C GLY A 271 6.39 -15.56 10.19
N ASP A 272 6.54 -16.86 9.89
CA ASP A 272 6.69 -17.39 8.52
C ASP A 272 5.37 -17.44 7.76
N MET A 273 4.27 -17.22 8.44
CA MET A 273 2.92 -17.24 7.87
C MET A 273 2.18 -15.95 8.21
N THR A 274 1.29 -15.55 7.33
CA THR A 274 0.32 -14.49 7.65
C THR A 274 -0.78 -15.04 8.57
N MET A 275 -1.36 -14.18 9.42
CA MET A 275 -2.46 -14.57 10.29
C MET A 275 -3.65 -15.09 9.47
N SER A 276 -4.50 -15.90 10.11
CA SER A 276 -5.75 -16.40 9.52
C SER A 276 -6.76 -15.27 9.30
N ASP A 277 -7.86 -15.59 8.60
CA ASP A 277 -9.05 -14.75 8.68
C ASP A 277 -9.62 -14.78 10.10
N ILE A 278 -10.24 -13.67 10.49
CA ILE A 278 -11.06 -13.61 11.70
C ILE A 278 -12.36 -14.35 11.38
N VAL A 279 -12.69 -15.33 12.21
CA VAL A 279 -13.94 -16.11 12.08
C VAL A 279 -14.82 -15.85 13.29
N THR A 280 -16.12 -15.75 13.05
CA THR A 280 -17.12 -15.46 14.07
C THR A 280 -18.20 -16.54 14.07
N LYS A 281 -18.62 -16.99 15.24
CA LYS A 281 -19.72 -17.92 15.42
C LYS A 281 -20.58 -17.49 16.60
N THR A 282 -21.90 -17.45 16.38
CA THR A 282 -22.87 -17.19 17.44
C THR A 282 -23.55 -18.50 17.87
N TYR A 283 -23.41 -18.81 19.15
CA TYR A 283 -24.13 -19.89 19.82
C TYR A 283 -25.37 -19.29 20.50
N ARG A 284 -26.55 -19.75 20.12
CA ARG A 284 -27.82 -19.26 20.65
C ARG A 284 -28.33 -20.18 21.72
N HIS A 285 -28.48 -19.68 22.94
CA HIS A 285 -29.16 -20.38 24.00
C HIS A 285 -30.68 -20.26 23.79
N THR A 286 -31.38 -21.38 23.77
CA THR A 286 -32.83 -21.44 23.65
C THR A 286 -33.39 -22.14 24.86
N ILE A 287 -34.22 -21.48 25.65
CA ILE A 287 -34.95 -22.06 26.78
C ILE A 287 -36.00 -23.00 26.15
N ALA A 288 -36.09 -24.25 26.66
CA ALA A 288 -37.07 -25.22 26.21
C ALA A 288 -38.49 -24.82 26.66
#